data_e8e12312e9a30bb0c838723f08b78e75
#
_entry.id   e8e12312e9a30bb0c838723f08b78e75
#
_cell.length_a   1.000
_cell.length_b   1.000
_cell.length_c   1.000
_cell.angle_alpha   90.00
_cell.angle_beta   90.00
_cell.angle_gamma   90.00
#
_symmetry.space_group_name_H-M   'P 1'
#
loop_
_entity.id
_entity.type
_entity.pdbx_description
1 polymer ?
#
loop_
_entity_poly.entity_id
_entity_poly.type
_entity_poly.pdbx_seq_one_letter_code
_entity_poly.pdbx_strand_id
1 'polypeptide(L)'
;RRQRQMCIRDSIVGNTGSLVSKIVFIKKNDNKYFVILDAGMNDFMRPALYNARHEIVPVSKSKTRINGNIEFVGPICESTDTFLKYKNFPFLKEGEYVTITNVGAYGSTLSSNYNTRPLASEIIVKKGKIKIIRKRQKISEII
;
A
#
# COMPACT_ATOMS: atom_id res chain seq x y z
N ARG A 1 8.14 28.24 12.81
CA ARG A 1 8.16 28.49 11.35
C ARG A 1 8.66 27.27 10.54
N ARG A 2 9.72 26.55 10.96
CA ARG A 2 10.23 25.36 10.24
C ARG A 2 9.20 24.21 10.16
N GLN A 3 8.43 23.96 11.20
CA GLN A 3 7.42 22.90 11.25
C GLN A 3 6.26 23.13 10.26
N ARG A 4 5.84 24.39 10.03
CA ARG A 4 4.82 24.74 9.03
C ARG A 4 5.29 24.50 7.59
N GLN A 5 6.56 24.75 7.30
CA GLN A 5 7.10 24.50 5.95
C GLN A 5 7.17 23.02 5.59
N MET A 6 7.45 22.14 6.57
CA MET A 6 7.41 20.69 6.37
C MET A 6 5.98 20.22 6.05
N CYS A 7 4.98 20.66 6.82
CA CYS A 7 3.58 20.30 6.56
C CYS A 7 3.08 20.76 5.19
N ILE A 8 3.45 21.93 4.72
CA ILE A 8 3.06 22.44 3.39
C ILE A 8 3.68 21.59 2.28
N ARG A 9 4.96 21.26 2.38
CA ARG A 9 5.65 20.42 1.40
C ARG A 9 5.03 19.03 1.29
N ASP A 10 4.74 18.40 2.44
CA ASP A 10 4.12 17.08 2.51
C ASP A 10 2.72 17.08 1.91
N SER A 11 1.96 18.16 2.14
CA SER A 11 0.62 18.34 1.58
C SER A 11 0.63 18.47 0.05
N ILE A 12 1.67 19.09 -0.53
CA ILE A 12 1.79 19.24 -1.98
C ILE A 12 2.08 17.90 -2.66
N VAL A 13 2.91 17.05 -2.08
CA VAL A 13 3.34 15.79 -2.72
C VAL A 13 2.57 14.57 -2.21
N GLY A 14 1.88 14.67 -1.09
CA GLY A 14 1.13 13.55 -0.49
C GLY A 14 0.19 12.89 -1.47
N ASN A 15 -0.61 13.68 -2.16
CA ASN A 15 -1.65 13.21 -3.07
C ASN A 15 -1.12 12.72 -4.43
N THR A 16 0.17 12.89 -4.72
CA THR A 16 0.72 12.59 -6.05
C THR A 16 1.11 11.14 -6.24
N GLY A 17 1.23 10.37 -5.15
CA GLY A 17 1.69 8.99 -5.18
C GLY A 17 0.60 7.99 -4.83
N SER A 18 0.68 6.84 -5.46
CA SER A 18 -0.16 5.67 -5.17
C SER A 18 0.71 4.42 -5.14
N LEU A 19 0.48 3.54 -4.16
CA LEU A 19 1.09 2.22 -4.10
C LEU A 19 0.08 1.20 -4.64
N VAL A 20 0.44 0.54 -5.73
CA VAL A 20 -0.36 -0.55 -6.30
C VAL A 20 0.13 -1.86 -5.71
N SER A 21 -0.78 -2.65 -5.18
CA SER A 21 -0.49 -3.94 -4.59
C SER A 21 -1.44 -5.03 -5.08
N LYS A 22 -0.91 -6.23 -5.25
CA LYS A 22 -1.68 -7.41 -5.64
C LYS A 22 -2.25 -8.08 -4.40
N ILE A 23 -3.47 -8.59 -4.50
CA ILE A 23 -4.09 -9.45 -3.50
C ILE A 23 -3.52 -10.86 -3.68
N VAL A 24 -2.77 -11.33 -2.69
CA VAL A 24 -2.14 -12.65 -2.70
C VAL A 24 -3.12 -13.71 -2.22
N PHE A 25 -3.85 -13.40 -1.14
CA PHE A 25 -4.76 -14.36 -0.52
C PHE A 25 -5.89 -13.63 0.23
N ILE A 26 -7.07 -14.25 0.30
CA ILE A 26 -8.20 -13.75 1.08
C ILE A 26 -8.64 -14.82 2.08
N LYS A 27 -8.31 -14.62 3.36
CA LYS A 27 -8.72 -15.50 4.44
C LYS A 27 -10.04 -15.01 5.05
N LYS A 28 -11.05 -15.89 5.06
CA LYS A 28 -12.30 -15.65 5.78
C LYS A 28 -12.28 -16.39 7.11
N ASN A 29 -12.62 -15.69 8.19
CA ASN A 29 -12.82 -16.26 9.50
C ASN A 29 -14.10 -15.66 10.10
N ASP A 30 -15.18 -16.46 10.19
CA ASP A 30 -16.52 -16.02 10.57
C ASP A 30 -16.98 -14.78 9.77
N ASN A 31 -17.14 -13.65 10.44
CA ASN A 31 -17.54 -12.36 9.83
C ASN A 31 -16.35 -11.42 9.58
N LYS A 32 -15.13 -11.95 9.58
CA LYS A 32 -13.91 -11.18 9.34
C LYS A 32 -13.16 -11.69 8.12
N TYR A 33 -12.74 -10.77 7.26
CA TYR A 33 -11.95 -11.05 6.07
C TYR A 33 -10.57 -10.40 6.23
N PHE A 34 -9.52 -11.20 6.05
CA PHE A 34 -8.15 -10.71 5.93
C PHE A 34 -7.77 -10.73 4.46
N VAL A 35 -7.51 -9.56 3.91
CA VAL A 35 -7.03 -9.39 2.53
C VAL A 35 -5.52 -9.19 2.59
N ILE A 36 -4.78 -10.25 2.24
CA ILE A 36 -3.32 -10.26 2.29
C ILE A 36 -2.77 -9.70 0.99
N LEU A 37 -2.00 -8.64 1.11
CA LEU A 37 -1.37 -7.94 0.01
C LEU A 37 0.06 -8.45 -0.23
N ASP A 38 0.61 -8.22 -1.42
CA ASP A 38 2.03 -8.42 -1.69
C ASP A 38 2.90 -7.25 -1.20
N ALA A 39 2.31 -6.08 -0.93
CA ALA A 39 2.96 -4.98 -0.22
C ALA A 39 2.85 -5.15 1.29
N GLY A 40 3.91 -4.84 2.02
CA GLY A 40 3.96 -4.86 3.48
C GLY A 40 4.41 -3.54 4.08
N MET A 41 4.54 -3.52 5.40
CA MET A 41 5.03 -2.35 6.12
C MET A 41 6.42 -1.90 5.67
N ASN A 42 7.22 -2.80 5.13
CA ASN A 42 8.54 -2.47 4.54
C ASN A 42 8.42 -1.63 3.27
N ASP A 43 7.33 -1.78 2.50
CA ASP A 43 7.06 -0.99 1.29
C ASP A 43 6.40 0.35 1.62
N PHE A 44 5.56 0.37 2.68
CA PHE A 44 4.85 1.57 3.13
C PHE A 44 4.68 1.61 4.65
N MET A 45 5.64 2.19 5.34
CA MET A 45 5.78 2.18 6.80
C MET A 45 4.75 3.05 7.56
N ARG A 46 4.17 4.07 6.93
CA ARG A 46 3.36 5.08 7.64
C ARG A 46 2.17 4.53 8.44
N PRO A 47 1.40 3.54 7.96
CA PRO A 47 0.34 2.94 8.77
C PRO A 47 0.87 2.28 10.04
N ALA A 48 1.95 1.51 9.93
CA ALA A 48 2.55 0.81 11.06
C ALA A 48 3.21 1.77 12.08
N LEU A 49 3.91 2.81 11.57
CA LEU A 49 4.71 3.72 12.41
C LEU A 49 3.87 4.82 13.07
N TYR A 50 2.88 5.36 12.36
CA TYR A 50 2.12 6.54 12.77
C TYR A 50 0.62 6.29 12.90
N ASN A 51 0.16 5.05 12.69
CA ASN A 51 -1.27 4.73 12.56
C ASN A 51 -1.97 5.62 11.51
N ALA A 52 -1.21 5.98 10.45
CA ALA A 52 -1.68 6.88 9.41
C ALA A 52 -2.71 6.18 8.53
N ARG A 53 -3.85 6.84 8.30
CA ARG A 53 -4.92 6.30 7.46
C ARG A 53 -4.69 6.68 6.00
N HIS A 54 -4.59 5.66 5.15
CA HIS A 54 -4.50 5.80 3.70
C HIS A 54 -5.60 4.98 3.06
N GLU A 55 -6.40 5.61 2.22
CA GLU A 55 -7.53 4.93 1.58
C GLU A 55 -7.03 3.84 0.63
N ILE A 56 -7.74 2.71 0.63
CA ILE A 56 -7.51 1.61 -0.29
C ILE A 56 -8.66 1.56 -1.28
N VAL A 57 -8.32 1.55 -2.56
CA VAL A 57 -9.28 1.55 -3.66
C VAL A 57 -9.02 0.35 -4.56
N PRO A 58 -10.04 -0.44 -4.94
CA PRO A 58 -9.86 -1.52 -5.90
C PRO A 58 -9.55 -0.94 -7.29
N VAL A 59 -8.64 -1.57 -8.02
CA VAL A 59 -8.35 -1.20 -9.42
C VAL A 59 -9.50 -1.64 -10.32
N SER A 60 -10.07 -2.82 -10.06
CA SER A 60 -11.21 -3.36 -10.80
C SER A 60 -12.53 -2.88 -10.17
N LYS A 61 -13.49 -2.49 -10.99
CA LYS A 61 -14.83 -2.14 -10.51
C LYS A 61 -15.64 -3.42 -10.23
N SER A 62 -16.24 -3.50 -9.04
CA SER A 62 -17.20 -4.55 -8.70
C SER A 62 -18.54 -3.93 -8.31
N LYS A 63 -19.65 -4.52 -8.81
CA LYS A 63 -21.02 -4.13 -8.41
C LYS A 63 -21.43 -4.76 -7.09
N THR A 64 -20.83 -5.90 -6.75
CA THR A 64 -21.08 -6.61 -5.49
C THR A 64 -20.17 -6.07 -4.39
N ARG A 65 -20.58 -6.23 -3.13
CA ARG A 65 -19.82 -5.77 -1.96
C ARG A 65 -19.70 -6.90 -0.93
N ILE A 66 -18.61 -6.88 -0.20
CA ILE A 66 -18.42 -7.70 1.00
C ILE A 66 -18.95 -6.89 2.18
N ASN A 67 -19.93 -7.44 2.88
CA ASN A 67 -20.40 -6.91 4.16
C ASN A 67 -19.72 -7.70 5.28
N GLY A 68 -19.01 -7.02 6.16
CA GLY A 68 -18.27 -7.62 7.26
C GLY A 68 -17.04 -6.81 7.60
N ASN A 69 -16.28 -7.29 8.58
CA ASN A 69 -15.02 -6.65 8.96
C ASN A 69 -13.91 -7.09 8.00
N ILE A 70 -13.43 -6.18 7.17
CA ILE A 70 -12.38 -6.44 6.20
C ILE A 70 -11.11 -5.73 6.69
N GLU A 71 -10.02 -6.45 6.81
CA GLU A 71 -8.71 -5.93 7.22
C GLU A 71 -7.68 -6.20 6.11
N PHE A 72 -7.06 -5.14 5.60
CA PHE A 72 -5.95 -5.25 4.66
C PHE A 72 -4.66 -5.36 5.44
N VAL A 73 -3.90 -6.42 5.17
CA VAL A 73 -2.65 -6.76 5.87
C VAL A 73 -1.55 -7.06 4.86
N GLY A 74 -0.31 -6.83 5.27
CA GLY A 74 0.86 -7.21 4.49
C GLY A 74 1.27 -8.67 4.75
N PRO A 75 2.34 -9.12 4.07
CA PRO A 75 2.84 -10.50 4.16
C PRO A 75 3.91 -10.67 5.25
N ILE A 76 4.21 -9.64 6.04
CA ILE A 76 5.25 -9.68 7.05
C ILE A 76 4.69 -10.23 8.36
N CYS A 77 5.45 -11.09 9.04
CA CYS A 77 5.04 -11.70 10.30
C CYS A 77 5.19 -10.72 11.48
N GLU A 78 4.48 -9.58 11.38
CA GLU A 78 4.44 -8.51 12.37
C GLU A 78 2.99 -8.09 12.61
N SER A 79 2.61 -7.91 13.87
CA SER A 79 1.25 -7.48 14.24
C SER A 79 0.90 -6.08 13.73
N THR A 80 1.91 -5.27 13.43
CA THR A 80 1.79 -3.92 12.90
C THR A 80 1.70 -3.88 11.37
N ASP A 81 1.88 -5.01 10.68
CA ASP A 81 1.78 -5.08 9.21
C ASP A 81 0.32 -5.05 8.74
N THR A 82 -0.36 -3.98 9.11
CA THR A 82 -1.76 -3.71 8.76
C THR A 82 -1.89 -2.33 8.13
N PHE A 83 -2.77 -2.22 7.12
CA PHE A 83 -2.99 -0.96 6.41
C PHE A 83 -4.27 -0.27 6.86
N LEU A 84 -5.43 -0.88 6.62
CA LEU A 84 -6.72 -0.26 6.95
C LEU A 84 -7.82 -1.31 7.13
N LYS A 85 -8.83 -0.94 7.90
CA LYS A 85 -10.03 -1.76 8.18
C LYS A 85 -11.28 -1.10 7.60
N TYR A 86 -12.15 -1.94 7.02
CA TYR A 86 -13.44 -1.52 6.48
C TYR A 86 -14.55 -2.42 7.01
N LYS A 87 -15.76 -1.90 7.13
CA LYS A 87 -16.99 -2.68 7.42
C LYS A 87 -17.73 -3.10 6.16
N ASN A 88 -17.44 -2.44 5.05
CA ASN A 88 -18.06 -2.70 3.75
C ASN A 88 -17.06 -2.30 2.67
N PHE A 89 -16.78 -3.20 1.74
CA PHE A 89 -15.83 -2.95 0.66
C PHE A 89 -16.31 -3.62 -0.64
N PRO A 90 -15.95 -3.10 -1.82
CA PRO A 90 -16.21 -3.81 -3.08
C PRO A 90 -15.68 -5.24 -3.04
N PHE A 91 -16.39 -6.17 -3.67
CA PHE A 91 -15.96 -7.56 -3.73
C PHE A 91 -14.61 -7.68 -4.43
N LEU A 92 -13.72 -8.46 -3.83
CA LEU A 92 -12.35 -8.68 -4.28
C LEU A 92 -12.10 -10.16 -4.53
N LYS A 93 -11.18 -10.45 -5.44
CA LYS A 93 -10.66 -11.80 -5.70
C LYS A 93 -9.14 -11.81 -5.54
N GLU A 94 -8.62 -12.98 -5.22
CA GLU A 94 -7.18 -13.23 -5.28
C GLU A 94 -6.65 -12.98 -6.68
N GLY A 95 -5.46 -12.41 -6.77
CA GLY A 95 -4.85 -11.99 -8.04
C GLY A 95 -5.25 -10.61 -8.53
N GLU A 96 -6.33 -10.01 -8.02
CA GLU A 96 -6.69 -8.62 -8.33
C GLU A 96 -5.77 -7.62 -7.65
N TYR A 97 -5.90 -6.36 -8.06
CA TYR A 97 -5.06 -5.27 -7.55
C TYR A 97 -5.89 -4.25 -6.78
N VAL A 98 -5.26 -3.70 -5.76
CA VAL A 98 -5.74 -2.53 -5.02
C VAL A 98 -4.69 -1.43 -5.07
N THR A 99 -5.14 -0.21 -4.84
CA THR A 99 -4.30 0.98 -4.77
C THR A 99 -4.42 1.60 -3.40
N ILE A 100 -3.30 1.80 -2.71
CA ILE A 100 -3.21 2.61 -1.50
C ILE A 100 -2.90 4.04 -1.95
N THR A 101 -3.75 4.99 -1.61
CA THR A 101 -3.67 6.38 -2.08
C THR A 101 -2.85 7.26 -1.14
N ASN A 102 -2.47 8.45 -1.62
CA ASN A 102 -1.79 9.48 -0.86
C ASN A 102 -0.45 9.02 -0.26
N VAL A 103 0.34 8.26 -1.03
CA VAL A 103 1.64 7.72 -0.58
C VAL A 103 2.83 8.56 -1.05
N GLY A 104 2.62 9.69 -1.75
CA GLY A 104 3.69 10.48 -2.34
C GLY A 104 4.64 11.11 -1.33
N ALA A 105 4.16 11.45 -0.12
CA ALA A 105 5.01 11.89 0.96
C ALA A 105 5.48 10.69 1.80
N TYR A 106 6.79 10.51 1.92
CA TYR A 106 7.45 9.48 2.74
C TYR A 106 7.14 8.01 2.38
N GLY A 107 6.37 7.73 1.35
CA GLY A 107 6.06 6.36 0.95
C GLY A 107 7.34 5.59 0.62
N SER A 108 7.98 5.99 -0.46
CA SER A 108 9.20 5.36 -0.96
C SER A 108 10.42 5.60 -0.05
N THR A 109 10.56 6.79 0.53
CA THR A 109 11.74 7.14 1.35
C THR A 109 11.81 6.43 2.69
N LEU A 110 10.69 5.93 3.23
CA LEU A 110 10.63 5.10 4.43
C LEU A 110 10.61 3.60 4.11
N SER A 111 10.63 3.22 2.83
CA SER A 111 10.71 1.80 2.46
C SER A 111 12.07 1.20 2.81
N SER A 112 12.09 -0.09 3.12
CA SER A 112 13.27 -0.80 3.59
C SER A 112 13.34 -2.23 3.07
N ASN A 113 14.50 -2.86 3.21
CA ASN A 113 14.71 -4.27 2.90
C ASN A 113 14.37 -5.20 4.08
N TYR A 114 13.51 -4.78 4.99
CA TYR A 114 13.09 -5.63 6.11
C TYR A 114 12.57 -6.98 5.59
N ASN A 115 12.94 -8.07 6.28
CA ASN A 115 12.70 -9.46 5.85
C ASN A 115 13.30 -9.80 4.47
N THR A 116 14.42 -9.15 4.09
CA THR A 116 15.10 -9.34 2.80
C THR A 116 14.18 -9.11 1.60
N ARG A 117 13.18 -8.22 1.75
CA ARG A 117 12.25 -7.88 0.67
C ARG A 117 12.85 -6.80 -0.23
N PRO A 118 12.81 -7.00 -1.56
CA PRO A 118 13.32 -6.01 -2.51
C PRO A 118 12.46 -4.75 -2.51
N LEU A 119 13.09 -3.58 -2.63
CA LEU A 119 12.37 -2.32 -2.83
C LEU A 119 11.54 -2.38 -4.11
N ALA A 120 10.31 -1.87 -4.02
CA ALA A 120 9.40 -1.82 -5.15
C ALA A 120 9.90 -0.87 -6.25
N SER A 121 9.49 -1.11 -7.50
CA SER A 121 9.74 -0.18 -8.60
C SER A 121 8.95 1.12 -8.42
N GLU A 122 9.50 2.23 -8.90
CA GLU A 122 8.78 3.49 -9.00
C GLU A 122 8.64 3.95 -10.45
N ILE A 123 7.45 4.40 -10.78
CA ILE A 123 7.11 4.87 -12.12
C ILE A 123 6.44 6.24 -12.05
N ILE A 124 6.64 7.05 -13.07
CA ILE A 124 5.87 8.27 -13.31
C ILE A 124 4.95 8.03 -14.50
N VAL A 125 3.68 8.40 -14.33
CA VAL A 125 2.70 8.44 -15.41
C VAL A 125 2.43 9.90 -15.77
N LYS A 126 2.75 10.31 -17.00
CA LYS A 126 2.51 11.66 -17.51
C LYS A 126 1.89 11.60 -18.90
N LYS A 127 0.68 12.16 -19.06
CA LYS A 127 -0.05 12.18 -20.35
C LYS A 127 -0.11 10.80 -21.02
N GLY A 128 -0.43 9.75 -20.24
CA GLY A 128 -0.51 8.36 -20.72
C GLY A 128 0.84 7.69 -20.99
N LYS A 129 1.97 8.38 -20.86
CA LYS A 129 3.32 7.80 -20.98
C LYS A 129 3.83 7.35 -19.61
N ILE A 130 4.45 6.18 -19.57
CA ILE A 130 5.05 5.59 -18.36
C ILE A 130 6.57 5.74 -18.45
N LYS A 131 7.18 6.24 -17.36
CA LYS A 131 8.62 6.29 -17.18
C LYS A 131 9.00 5.62 -15.88
N ILE A 132 9.90 4.65 -15.93
CA ILE A 132 10.49 4.03 -14.74
C ILE A 132 11.54 5.01 -14.20
N ILE A 133 11.39 5.40 -12.93
CA ILE A 133 12.37 6.23 -12.20
C ILE A 133 13.24 5.39 -11.27
N ARG A 134 12.70 4.31 -10.72
CA ARG A 134 13.47 3.30 -10.00
C ARG A 134 13.01 1.91 -10.46
N LYS A 135 13.96 1.08 -10.88
CA LYS A 135 13.69 -0.34 -11.16
C LYS A 135 13.45 -1.07 -9.84
N ARG A 136 12.70 -2.18 -9.88
CA ARG A 136 12.59 -3.09 -8.74
C ARG A 136 13.98 -3.61 -8.40
N GLN A 137 14.33 -3.54 -7.13
CA GLN A 137 15.58 -4.10 -6.61
C GLN A 137 15.59 -5.63 -6.80
N LYS A 138 16.75 -6.20 -7.11
CA LYS A 138 16.95 -7.64 -7.19
C LYS A 138 17.39 -8.18 -5.82
N ILE A 139 17.05 -9.42 -5.52
CA ILE A 139 17.50 -10.09 -4.28
C ILE A 139 19.02 -10.13 -4.20
N SER A 140 19.71 -10.36 -5.33
CA SER A 140 21.18 -10.33 -5.42
C SER A 140 21.82 -8.95 -5.15
N GLU A 141 21.04 -7.91 -4.99
CA GLU A 141 21.51 -6.56 -4.61
C GLU A 141 21.35 -6.30 -3.10
N ILE A 142 20.75 -7.25 -2.38
CA ILE A 142 20.49 -7.17 -0.94
C ILE A 142 21.44 -8.10 -0.16
N ILE A 143 21.87 -9.19 -0.79
CA ILE A 143 22.70 -10.24 -0.18
C ILE A 143 24.13 -10.11 -0.68
#